data_40acaf3a950f34fb6e62eafc1401d098
#
_entry.id   40acaf3a950f34fb6e62eafc1401d098
#
_cell.length_a   1.000
_cell.length_b   1.000
_cell.length_c   1.000
_cell.angle_alpha   90.00
_cell.angle_beta   90.00
_cell.angle_gamma   90.00
#
_symmetry.space_group_name_H-M   'P 1'
#
loop_
_entity.id
_entity.type
_entity.pdbx_description
1 polymer ?
#
loop_
_entity_poly.entity_id
_entity_poly.type
_entity_poly.pdbx_seq_one_letter_code
_entity_poly.pdbx_strand_id
1 'polypeptide(L)'
;MDELCSNADVKRNPGLMLALLEIIAAEKHGANIGVLMPYADSLKFMADWYAQLWAESLGKKLVKDGKVLRFGQTPVKSLGVTDQHSQVQLYTEGPFDKVITFIGVDKYRSEVTIPHSFDDIADVAFLSGHSFNELIKSEQMATEYAVTRSGHMNKTITLPVVNPFTIGELLYFFEIQTAYA
;
A
#
# COMPACT_ATOMS: atom_id res chain seq x y z
N MET A 1 10.78 14.65 -4.95
CA MET A 1 10.46 13.38 -5.65
C MET A 1 10.99 13.35 -7.08
N ASP A 2 10.85 14.40 -7.87
CA ASP A 2 11.33 14.49 -9.27
C ASP A 2 12.83 14.13 -9.43
N GLU A 3 13.70 14.75 -8.63
CA GLU A 3 15.15 14.46 -8.64
C GLU A 3 15.46 12.97 -8.42
N LEU A 4 14.75 12.31 -7.50
CA LEU A 4 14.92 10.88 -7.23
C LEU A 4 14.43 10.02 -8.40
N CYS A 5 13.27 10.33 -8.92
CA CYS A 5 12.63 9.55 -10.00
C CYS A 5 13.25 9.80 -11.39
N SER A 6 14.08 10.83 -11.55
CA SER A 6 14.85 11.09 -12.78
C SER A 6 16.20 10.37 -12.82
N ASN A 7 16.61 9.69 -11.74
CA ASN A 7 17.88 8.99 -11.68
C ASN A 7 17.81 7.70 -12.52
N ALA A 8 18.82 7.48 -13.38
CA ALA A 8 18.89 6.27 -14.21
C ALA A 8 19.31 5.00 -13.43
N ASP A 9 19.93 5.17 -12.26
CA ASP A 9 20.27 4.03 -11.39
C ASP A 9 19.03 3.54 -10.65
N VAL A 10 18.60 2.33 -10.92
CA VAL A 10 17.44 1.69 -10.30
C VAL A 10 17.49 1.70 -8.78
N LYS A 11 18.68 1.59 -8.18
CA LYS A 11 18.84 1.60 -6.71
C LYS A 11 18.63 3.00 -6.09
N ARG A 12 18.66 4.04 -6.91
CA ARG A 12 18.49 5.43 -6.50
C ARG A 12 17.19 6.04 -7.00
N ASN A 13 16.46 5.32 -7.84
CA ASN A 13 15.17 5.75 -8.39
C ASN A 13 14.07 4.89 -7.80
N PRO A 14 13.33 5.38 -6.79
CA PRO A 14 12.31 4.58 -6.11
C PRO A 14 11.13 4.22 -7.02
N GLY A 15 10.76 5.09 -7.98
CA GLY A 15 9.69 4.80 -8.95
C GLY A 15 10.06 3.67 -9.90
N LEU A 16 11.28 3.71 -10.45
CA LEU A 16 11.81 2.65 -11.31
C LEU A 16 12.01 1.34 -10.55
N MET A 17 12.55 1.40 -9.33
CA MET A 17 12.72 0.22 -8.48
C MET A 17 11.36 -0.45 -8.21
N LEU A 18 10.35 0.33 -7.85
CA LEU A 18 9.04 -0.21 -7.52
C LEU A 18 8.35 -0.80 -8.74
N ALA A 19 8.42 -0.14 -9.90
CA ALA A 19 7.94 -0.68 -11.17
C ALA A 19 8.59 -2.02 -11.49
N LEU A 20 9.92 -2.10 -11.41
CA LEU A 20 10.68 -3.32 -11.67
C LEU A 20 10.26 -4.47 -10.73
N LEU A 21 10.09 -4.19 -9.44
CA LEU A 21 9.68 -5.21 -8.46
C LEU A 21 8.27 -5.72 -8.75
N GLU A 22 7.32 -4.85 -9.14
CA GLU A 22 5.95 -5.26 -9.51
C GLU A 22 5.96 -6.16 -10.76
N ILE A 23 6.72 -5.79 -11.80
CA ILE A 23 6.83 -6.58 -13.03
C ILE A 23 7.49 -7.94 -12.75
N ILE A 24 8.56 -7.98 -11.95
CA ILE A 24 9.19 -9.25 -11.54
C ILE A 24 8.21 -10.11 -10.74
N ALA A 25 7.47 -9.52 -9.81
CA ALA A 25 6.47 -10.24 -9.04
C ALA A 25 5.39 -10.87 -9.94
N ALA A 26 4.89 -10.13 -10.94
CA ALA A 26 3.93 -10.64 -11.90
C ALA A 26 4.52 -11.73 -12.81
N GLU A 27 5.68 -11.46 -13.45
CA GLU A 27 6.23 -12.35 -14.48
C GLU A 27 6.92 -13.59 -13.92
N LYS A 28 7.59 -13.47 -12.76
CA LYS A 28 8.40 -14.56 -12.20
C LYS A 28 7.70 -15.32 -11.09
N HIS A 29 6.76 -14.67 -10.40
CA HIS A 29 6.09 -15.24 -9.23
C HIS A 29 4.57 -15.34 -9.40
N GLY A 30 4.00 -14.91 -10.54
CA GLY A 30 2.57 -15.01 -10.81
C GLY A 30 1.71 -14.05 -9.97
N ALA A 31 2.31 -13.02 -9.36
CA ALA A 31 1.59 -12.03 -8.57
C ALA A 31 0.86 -11.03 -9.47
N ASN A 32 -0.31 -11.43 -9.95
CA ASN A 32 -1.12 -10.66 -10.90
C ASN A 32 -2.12 -9.71 -10.23
N ILE A 33 -2.04 -9.55 -8.91
CA ILE A 33 -2.90 -8.67 -8.11
C ILE A 33 -2.01 -7.70 -7.33
N GLY A 34 -2.26 -6.40 -7.51
CA GLY A 34 -1.62 -5.34 -6.73
C GLY A 34 -2.61 -4.74 -5.73
N VAL A 35 -2.38 -4.92 -4.43
CA VAL A 35 -3.24 -4.36 -3.37
C VAL A 35 -2.62 -3.06 -2.86
N LEU A 36 -3.41 -1.97 -2.80
CA LEU A 36 -3.00 -0.74 -2.12
C LEU A 36 -3.85 -0.57 -0.86
N MET A 37 -3.18 -0.52 0.31
CA MET A 37 -3.83 -0.52 1.63
C MET A 37 -3.31 0.64 2.50
N PRO A 38 -3.88 1.85 2.35
CA PRO A 38 -3.54 2.98 3.22
C PRO A 38 -4.12 2.81 4.63
N TYR A 39 -3.35 3.27 5.64
CA TYR A 39 -3.74 3.29 7.05
C TYR A 39 -4.12 4.71 7.52
N ALA A 40 -4.91 5.38 6.72
CA ALA A 40 -5.55 6.64 7.05
C ALA A 40 -6.80 6.84 6.18
N ASP A 41 -7.93 7.18 6.78
CA ASP A 41 -9.18 7.43 6.06
C ASP A 41 -9.05 8.56 5.02
N SER A 42 -8.23 9.57 5.31
CA SER A 42 -7.93 10.66 4.38
C SER A 42 -7.22 10.20 3.09
N LEU A 43 -6.65 9.00 3.08
CA LEU A 43 -5.99 8.37 1.92
C LEU A 43 -6.87 7.32 1.23
N LYS A 44 -8.11 7.10 1.68
CA LYS A 44 -9.01 6.09 1.11
C LYS A 44 -9.11 6.21 -0.41
N PHE A 45 -9.39 7.40 -0.91
CA PHE A 45 -9.53 7.66 -2.34
C PHE A 45 -8.21 7.68 -3.12
N MET A 46 -7.06 7.68 -2.45
CA MET A 46 -5.77 7.44 -3.09
C MET A 46 -5.70 6.03 -3.70
N ALA A 47 -6.26 5.04 -3.00
CA ALA A 47 -6.34 3.67 -3.53
C ALA A 47 -7.29 3.57 -4.75
N ASP A 48 -8.39 4.34 -4.78
CA ASP A 48 -9.27 4.43 -5.95
C ASP A 48 -8.57 5.05 -7.16
N TRP A 49 -7.90 6.18 -6.95
CA TRP A 49 -7.15 6.87 -7.98
C TRP A 49 -6.01 6.00 -8.54
N TYR A 50 -5.23 5.38 -7.67
CA TYR A 50 -4.15 4.48 -8.08
C TYR A 50 -4.66 3.27 -8.87
N ALA A 51 -5.79 2.70 -8.46
CA ALA A 51 -6.39 1.58 -9.18
C ALA A 51 -6.76 1.96 -10.62
N GLN A 52 -7.32 3.15 -10.83
CA GLN A 52 -7.59 3.67 -12.17
C GLN A 52 -6.30 3.91 -12.96
N LEU A 53 -5.34 4.63 -12.37
CA LEU A 53 -4.05 4.92 -13.01
C LEU A 53 -3.37 3.63 -13.50
N TRP A 54 -3.25 2.63 -12.63
CA TRP A 54 -2.59 1.37 -12.92
C TRP A 54 -3.33 0.56 -13.98
N ALA A 55 -4.63 0.37 -13.81
CA ALA A 55 -5.45 -0.45 -14.70
C ALA A 55 -5.51 0.11 -16.13
N GLU A 56 -5.77 1.42 -16.27
CA GLU A 56 -5.89 2.06 -17.60
C GLU A 56 -4.52 2.20 -18.30
N SER A 57 -3.46 2.40 -17.54
CA SER A 57 -2.12 2.57 -18.11
C SER A 57 -1.49 1.25 -18.53
N LEU A 58 -1.62 0.17 -17.73
CA LEU A 58 -0.93 -1.10 -17.97
C LEU A 58 -1.80 -2.19 -18.55
N GLY A 59 -3.13 -2.06 -18.50
CA GLY A 59 -4.06 -3.00 -19.10
C GLY A 59 -4.00 -3.00 -20.63
N LYS A 60 -2.97 -3.61 -21.21
CA LYS A 60 -2.71 -3.58 -22.67
C LYS A 60 -2.83 -4.95 -23.30
N LYS A 61 -3.50 -4.98 -24.45
CA LYS A 61 -3.60 -6.18 -25.29
C LYS A 61 -2.36 -6.39 -26.16
N LEU A 62 -1.74 -5.30 -26.63
CA LEU A 62 -0.65 -5.32 -27.59
C LEU A 62 0.60 -4.67 -27.01
N VAL A 63 1.75 -5.24 -27.31
CA VAL A 63 3.07 -4.63 -27.11
C VAL A 63 3.46 -3.75 -28.32
N LYS A 64 4.55 -2.97 -28.20
CA LYS A 64 4.97 -1.99 -29.23
C LYS A 64 5.23 -2.61 -30.60
N ASP A 65 5.62 -3.87 -30.68
CA ASP A 65 5.84 -4.61 -31.93
C ASP A 65 4.56 -5.25 -32.51
N GLY A 66 3.40 -4.97 -31.93
CA GLY A 66 2.09 -5.45 -32.37
C GLY A 66 1.72 -6.86 -31.90
N LYS A 67 2.59 -7.53 -31.17
CA LYS A 67 2.25 -8.85 -30.61
C LYS A 67 1.21 -8.75 -29.52
N VAL A 68 0.35 -9.78 -29.41
CA VAL A 68 -0.66 -9.89 -28.36
C VAL A 68 0.00 -10.43 -27.09
N LEU A 69 0.05 -9.61 -26.04
CA LEU A 69 0.57 -10.00 -24.72
C LEU A 69 -0.57 -10.16 -23.68
N ARG A 70 -1.54 -9.22 -23.64
CA ARG A 70 -2.59 -9.14 -22.60
C ARG A 70 -1.98 -9.04 -21.20
N PHE A 71 -1.22 -7.98 -20.98
CA PHE A 71 -0.52 -7.68 -19.74
C PHE A 71 -1.33 -6.71 -18.86
N GLY A 72 -1.06 -6.76 -17.55
CA GLY A 72 -1.59 -5.85 -16.54
C GLY A 72 -2.01 -6.60 -15.27
N GLN A 73 -1.50 -6.14 -14.11
CA GLN A 73 -1.95 -6.63 -12.81
C GLN A 73 -3.32 -6.02 -12.47
N THR A 74 -4.15 -6.78 -11.77
CA THR A 74 -5.43 -6.30 -11.25
C THR A 74 -5.20 -5.47 -9.98
N PRO A 75 -5.50 -4.17 -9.98
CA PRO A 75 -5.39 -3.37 -8.77
C PRO A 75 -6.58 -3.62 -7.84
N VAL A 76 -6.29 -3.83 -6.56
CA VAL A 76 -7.29 -4.02 -5.50
C VAL A 76 -7.13 -2.90 -4.48
N LYS A 77 -8.25 -2.26 -4.14
CA LYS A 77 -8.34 -1.24 -3.09
C LYS A 77 -8.62 -1.90 -1.77
N SER A 78 -7.89 -1.49 -0.75
CA SER A 78 -8.09 -1.91 0.64
C SER A 78 -7.88 -0.72 1.56
N LEU A 79 -8.42 -0.76 2.75
CA LEU A 79 -8.28 0.29 3.76
C LEU A 79 -7.95 -0.32 5.12
N GLY A 80 -6.81 0.04 5.66
CA GLY A 80 -6.52 -0.26 7.07
C GLY A 80 -7.22 0.75 8.00
N VAL A 81 -7.86 0.30 9.08
CA VAL A 81 -7.89 -1.08 9.58
C VAL A 81 -9.11 -1.87 9.08
N THR A 82 -10.06 -1.20 8.43
CA THR A 82 -11.38 -1.75 8.07
C THR A 82 -11.27 -3.08 7.33
N ASP A 83 -10.40 -3.15 6.33
CA ASP A 83 -10.28 -4.34 5.48
C ASP A 83 -9.38 -5.44 6.06
N GLN A 84 -8.80 -5.24 7.23
CA GLN A 84 -8.22 -6.34 7.99
C GLN A 84 -9.28 -7.41 8.32
N HIS A 85 -10.50 -6.97 8.62
CA HIS A 85 -11.62 -7.85 8.97
C HIS A 85 -12.36 -8.44 7.77
N SER A 86 -12.02 -8.01 6.55
CA SER A 86 -12.68 -8.49 5.32
C SER A 86 -11.73 -9.22 4.36
N GLN A 87 -10.45 -8.85 4.30
CA GLN A 87 -9.55 -9.29 3.24
C GLN A 87 -8.23 -9.90 3.74
N VAL A 88 -7.74 -9.57 4.93
CA VAL A 88 -6.39 -9.96 5.39
C VAL A 88 -6.25 -11.49 5.54
N GLN A 89 -7.29 -12.22 5.87
CA GLN A 89 -7.23 -13.68 5.89
C GLN A 89 -6.85 -14.23 4.50
N LEU A 90 -7.43 -13.69 3.43
CA LEU A 90 -7.06 -14.05 2.06
C LEU A 90 -5.62 -13.63 1.72
N TYR A 91 -5.13 -12.54 2.33
CA TYR A 91 -3.77 -12.04 2.11
C TYR A 91 -2.70 -12.86 2.83
N THR A 92 -3.05 -13.59 3.88
CA THR A 92 -2.13 -14.40 4.69
C THR A 92 -2.23 -15.90 4.42
N GLU A 93 -3.40 -16.41 4.08
CA GLU A 93 -3.66 -17.85 3.91
C GLU A 93 -4.04 -18.22 2.46
N GLY A 94 -4.25 -17.24 1.60
CA GLY A 94 -4.64 -17.46 0.21
C GLY A 94 -3.47 -17.69 -0.74
N PRO A 95 -3.72 -17.68 -2.06
CA PRO A 95 -2.69 -17.87 -3.08
C PRO A 95 -1.62 -16.77 -3.05
N PHE A 96 -0.37 -17.12 -3.41
CA PHE A 96 0.75 -16.19 -3.59
C PHE A 96 0.67 -15.41 -4.92
N ASP A 97 -0.48 -14.85 -5.23
CA ASP A 97 -0.81 -14.19 -6.48
C ASP A 97 -0.88 -12.66 -6.37
N LYS A 98 -0.48 -12.10 -5.22
CA LYS A 98 -0.61 -10.68 -4.92
C LYS A 98 0.62 -10.05 -4.27
N VAL A 99 0.78 -8.74 -4.50
CA VAL A 99 1.72 -7.86 -3.78
C VAL A 99 0.89 -6.85 -2.99
N ILE A 100 1.15 -6.73 -1.69
CA ILE A 100 0.45 -5.77 -0.83
C ILE A 100 1.34 -4.55 -0.60
N THR A 101 0.84 -3.37 -0.96
CA THR A 101 1.48 -2.08 -0.68
C THR A 101 0.74 -1.40 0.46
N PHE A 102 1.36 -1.32 1.62
CA PHE A 102 0.86 -0.55 2.74
C PHE A 102 1.25 0.93 2.59
N ILE A 103 0.37 1.85 2.98
CA ILE A 103 0.71 3.26 3.11
C ILE A 103 0.50 3.67 4.56
N GLY A 104 1.59 3.89 5.29
CA GLY A 104 1.61 4.38 6.65
C GLY A 104 1.75 5.89 6.73
N VAL A 105 1.42 6.45 7.89
CA VAL A 105 1.58 7.87 8.20
C VAL A 105 2.32 8.02 9.54
N ASP A 106 3.46 8.71 9.53
CA ASP A 106 4.25 8.91 10.76
C ASP A 106 3.54 9.83 11.74
N LYS A 107 2.99 10.93 11.25
CA LYS A 107 2.32 11.93 12.09
C LYS A 107 0.93 12.24 11.54
N TYR A 108 -0.09 11.81 12.26
CA TYR A 108 -1.47 12.13 11.96
C TYR A 108 -1.79 13.60 12.32
N ARG A 109 -2.82 14.16 11.69
CA ARG A 109 -3.21 15.57 11.85
C ARG A 109 -3.67 15.90 13.28
N SER A 110 -4.26 14.95 13.96
CA SER A 110 -4.74 15.10 15.35
C SER A 110 -4.42 13.84 16.13
N GLU A 111 -4.33 14.00 17.44
CA GLU A 111 -4.18 12.91 18.39
C GLU A 111 -5.37 12.88 19.32
N VAL A 112 -5.99 11.72 19.46
CA VAL A 112 -7.14 11.49 20.33
C VAL A 112 -6.80 10.36 21.28
N THR A 113 -6.77 10.65 22.57
CA THR A 113 -6.52 9.66 23.62
C THR A 113 -7.81 8.91 23.96
N ILE A 114 -7.69 7.61 24.14
CA ILE A 114 -8.79 6.74 24.61
C ILE A 114 -9.00 7.03 26.10
N PRO A 115 -10.19 7.46 26.52
CA PRO A 115 -10.43 7.80 27.90
C PRO A 115 -10.45 6.58 28.82
N HIS A 116 -10.17 6.79 30.12
CA HIS A 116 -10.30 5.79 31.16
C HIS A 116 -11.80 5.57 31.51
N SER A 117 -12.49 4.80 30.69
CA SER A 117 -13.96 4.59 30.83
C SER A 117 -14.35 3.18 31.20
N PHE A 118 -13.48 2.18 30.96
CA PHE A 118 -13.77 0.76 31.16
C PHE A 118 -12.57 0.03 31.77
N ASP A 119 -11.91 0.66 32.73
CA ASP A 119 -10.70 0.12 33.36
C ASP A 119 -10.99 -1.14 34.24
N ASP A 120 -12.26 -1.35 34.59
CA ASP A 120 -12.77 -2.54 35.30
C ASP A 120 -13.01 -3.75 34.37
N ILE A 121 -12.97 -3.56 33.04
CA ILE A 121 -13.15 -4.61 32.06
C ILE A 121 -11.78 -5.03 31.51
N ALA A 122 -11.26 -6.16 31.98
CA ALA A 122 -9.91 -6.63 31.66
C ALA A 122 -9.60 -6.70 30.14
N ASP A 123 -10.61 -7.07 29.32
CA ASP A 123 -10.44 -7.25 27.89
C ASP A 123 -10.26 -5.95 27.10
N VAL A 124 -10.55 -4.79 27.69
CA VAL A 124 -10.41 -3.47 27.05
C VAL A 124 -9.63 -2.46 27.89
N ALA A 125 -9.36 -2.77 29.15
CA ALA A 125 -8.63 -1.87 30.06
C ALA A 125 -7.26 -1.45 29.53
N PHE A 126 -6.59 -2.33 28.79
CA PHE A 126 -5.28 -2.07 28.19
C PHE A 126 -5.30 -0.95 27.12
N LEU A 127 -6.45 -0.58 26.58
CA LEU A 127 -6.60 0.51 25.63
C LEU A 127 -6.61 1.89 26.31
N SER A 128 -6.96 1.94 27.59
CA SER A 128 -7.10 3.19 28.35
C SER A 128 -5.80 3.96 28.40
N GLY A 129 -5.85 5.25 28.11
CA GLY A 129 -4.68 6.14 28.11
C GLY A 129 -3.82 6.09 26.84
N HIS A 130 -4.00 5.12 25.96
CA HIS A 130 -3.35 5.10 24.66
C HIS A 130 -4.06 5.99 23.66
N SER A 131 -3.35 6.42 22.61
CA SER A 131 -3.96 7.19 21.53
C SER A 131 -4.47 6.30 20.41
N PHE A 132 -5.49 6.77 19.68
CA PHE A 132 -5.90 6.11 18.43
C PHE A 132 -4.77 6.08 17.38
N ASN A 133 -3.82 7.01 17.46
CA ASN A 133 -2.65 7.04 16.58
C ASN A 133 -1.70 5.88 16.88
N GLU A 134 -1.49 5.55 18.15
CA GLU A 134 -0.73 4.36 18.57
C GLU A 134 -1.45 3.09 18.15
N LEU A 135 -2.77 3.03 18.33
CA LEU A 135 -3.56 1.87 17.96
C LEU A 135 -3.48 1.58 16.46
N ILE A 136 -3.75 2.56 15.59
CA ILE A 136 -3.72 2.34 14.14
C ILE A 136 -2.32 1.96 13.61
N LYS A 137 -1.25 2.50 14.22
CA LYS A 137 0.13 2.09 13.89
C LYS A 137 0.43 0.67 14.31
N SER A 138 -0.02 0.27 15.50
CA SER A 138 0.13 -1.09 16.00
C SER A 138 -0.61 -2.10 15.11
N GLU A 139 -1.81 -1.76 14.67
CA GLU A 139 -2.61 -2.55 13.73
C GLU A 139 -1.92 -2.69 12.37
N GLN A 140 -1.35 -1.60 11.84
CA GLN A 140 -0.55 -1.65 10.61
C GLN A 140 0.64 -2.58 10.76
N MET A 141 1.45 -2.38 11.79
CA MET A 141 2.66 -3.18 12.04
C MET A 141 2.33 -4.66 12.22
N ALA A 142 1.26 -4.99 12.95
CA ALA A 142 0.81 -6.36 13.15
C ALA A 142 0.38 -7.02 11.84
N THR A 143 -0.33 -6.28 10.98
CA THR A 143 -0.77 -6.78 9.66
C THR A 143 0.41 -6.97 8.71
N GLU A 144 1.34 -6.01 8.64
CA GLU A 144 2.59 -6.14 7.86
C GLU A 144 3.40 -7.36 8.30
N TYR A 145 3.53 -7.54 9.63
CA TYR A 145 4.23 -8.69 10.20
C TYR A 145 3.53 -10.01 9.83
N ALA A 146 2.21 -10.09 9.94
CA ALA A 146 1.43 -11.30 9.62
C ALA A 146 1.58 -11.67 8.13
N VAL A 147 1.45 -10.69 7.22
CA VAL A 147 1.61 -10.87 5.77
C VAL A 147 3.04 -11.31 5.43
N THR A 148 4.04 -10.67 6.04
CA THR A 148 5.46 -11.03 5.83
C THR A 148 5.75 -12.43 6.33
N ARG A 149 5.27 -12.77 7.54
CA ARG A 149 5.48 -14.09 8.15
C ARG A 149 4.81 -15.23 7.37
N SER A 150 3.69 -14.94 6.71
CA SER A 150 3.02 -15.91 5.82
C SER A 150 3.72 -16.08 4.47
N GLY A 151 4.80 -15.32 4.21
CA GLY A 151 5.60 -15.39 2.98
C GLY A 151 5.04 -14.60 1.81
N HIS A 152 3.98 -13.79 2.01
CA HIS A 152 3.41 -12.98 0.95
C HIS A 152 4.25 -11.73 0.70
N MET A 153 4.37 -11.37 -0.59
CA MET A 153 5.11 -10.17 -1.01
C MET A 153 4.37 -8.92 -0.55
N ASN A 154 5.09 -8.07 0.16
CA ASN A 154 4.57 -6.79 0.61
C ASN A 154 5.66 -5.73 0.67
N LYS A 155 5.24 -4.48 0.77
CA LYS A 155 6.09 -3.30 0.92
C LYS A 155 5.30 -2.18 1.59
N THR A 156 6.03 -1.24 2.17
CA THR A 156 5.44 -0.10 2.87
C THR A 156 5.99 1.21 2.31
N ILE A 157 5.08 2.14 2.04
CA ILE A 157 5.38 3.54 1.75
C ILE A 157 4.95 4.33 2.99
N THR A 158 5.87 5.09 3.57
CA THR A 158 5.56 5.89 4.76
C THR A 158 5.55 7.38 4.41
N LEU A 159 4.42 8.03 4.65
CA LEU A 159 4.30 9.48 4.55
C LEU A 159 4.66 10.13 5.91
N PRO A 160 5.51 11.15 5.97
CA PRO A 160 5.81 11.84 7.22
C PRO A 160 4.56 12.51 7.81
N VAL A 161 3.72 13.08 6.95
CA VAL A 161 2.40 13.67 7.28
C VAL A 161 1.50 13.59 6.05
N VAL A 162 0.20 13.75 6.24
CA VAL A 162 -0.74 13.94 5.12
C VAL A 162 -0.99 15.43 4.94
N ASN A 163 -0.43 16.01 3.88
CA ASN A 163 -0.64 17.40 3.47
C ASN A 163 -0.55 17.53 1.95
N PRO A 164 -0.89 18.69 1.35
CA PRO A 164 -0.86 18.85 -0.12
C PRO A 164 0.49 18.55 -0.76
N PHE A 165 1.60 18.82 -0.08
CA PHE A 165 2.94 18.56 -0.60
C PHE A 165 3.23 17.05 -0.67
N THR A 166 3.06 16.33 0.44
CA THR A 166 3.32 14.88 0.50
C THR A 166 2.34 14.06 -0.36
N ILE A 167 1.10 14.54 -0.51
CA ILE A 167 0.16 13.95 -1.46
C ILE A 167 0.62 14.20 -2.91
N GLY A 168 1.08 15.42 -3.24
CA GLY A 168 1.64 15.70 -4.57
C GLY A 168 2.87 14.84 -4.87
N GLU A 169 3.75 14.60 -3.89
CA GLU A 169 4.88 13.67 -4.04
C GLU A 169 4.42 12.23 -4.28
N LEU A 170 3.39 11.77 -3.56
CA LEU A 170 2.86 10.41 -3.70
C LEU A 170 2.18 10.20 -5.07
N LEU A 171 1.40 11.18 -5.54
CA LEU A 171 0.79 11.17 -6.87
C LEU A 171 1.87 11.08 -7.95
N TYR A 172 2.84 12.00 -7.93
CA TYR A 172 3.95 12.01 -8.87
C TYR A 172 4.74 10.70 -8.85
N PHE A 173 5.01 10.17 -7.66
CA PHE A 173 5.70 8.89 -7.49
C PHE A 173 4.95 7.75 -8.19
N PHE A 174 3.65 7.62 -7.99
CA PHE A 174 2.85 6.57 -8.62
C PHE A 174 2.70 6.76 -10.14
N GLU A 175 2.63 8.00 -10.62
CA GLU A 175 2.62 8.29 -12.06
C GLU A 175 3.93 7.85 -12.71
N ILE A 176 5.07 8.19 -12.10
CA ILE A 176 6.39 7.77 -12.58
C ILE A 176 6.58 6.26 -12.48
N GLN A 177 6.17 5.63 -11.37
CA GLN A 177 6.18 4.17 -11.24
C GLN A 177 5.40 3.51 -12.38
N THR A 178 4.20 4.01 -12.65
CA THR A 178 3.33 3.48 -13.71
C THR A 178 3.92 3.72 -15.11
N ALA A 179 4.61 4.83 -15.32
CA ALA A 179 5.28 5.12 -16.59
C ALA A 179 6.49 4.22 -16.85
N TYR A 180 7.14 3.71 -15.81
CA TYR A 180 8.25 2.75 -15.92
C TYR A 180 7.78 1.30 -16.06
N ALA A 181 6.57 0.97 -15.60
CA ALA A 181 6.02 -0.38 -15.66
C ALA A 181 5.47 -0.71 -17.04
#